data_de802e81b7df9bb7f7406f120e1b7616
#
_entry.id   de802e81b7df9bb7f7406f120e1b7616
#
_cell.length_a   1.000
_cell.length_b   1.000
_cell.length_c   1.000
_cell.angle_alpha   90.00
_cell.angle_beta   90.00
_cell.angle_gamma   90.00
#
_symmetry.space_group_name_H-M   'P 1'
#
loop_
_entity.id
_entity.type
_entity.pdbx_description
1 polymer ?
#
loop_
_entity_poly.entity_id
_entity_poly.type
_entity_poly.pdbx_seq_one_letter_code
_entity_poly.pdbx_strand_id
1 'polypeptide(L)'
;MPLKINVFGAAHYGNVGDDLIGLALQQFLQTHVADSQVTIYPQHSRYAIEQADIVVIGGGGLIYDYDMANVRNYLQIINEAQADRIPVYMMGIGVQHVFSSEARDMYRQTLPFVTAISTRGEHDSQFITQELGYPASRVVTARDLVFLLEPDTHAAPAASEPTGQRPKLALSLADWQLGSNYKKIDSHLASDYTSYRRYLSRHLPRLAERYDVTIVCQAREDIELSQELGAMFGVTPVYLQDFADAMQLITIYQQQDLVVTNRYHGFIGAMVARTPVYGVSYGSHKTERLVQDSFPSLAGNFLTIRQFYEQDMVSRLLTEPLPTLAPKTLQELDKCVKLAYNNTKITKIINNDIARRALRYVED
;
A
#
# COMPACT_ATOMS: atom_id res chain seq x y z
N MET A 1 -26.17 15.99 -13.56
CA MET A 1 -24.87 15.46 -14.02
C MET A 1 -24.23 14.78 -12.82
N PRO A 2 -23.52 13.68 -13.00
CA PRO A 2 -22.85 13.01 -11.88
C PRO A 2 -21.82 13.93 -11.25
N LEU A 3 -21.63 13.80 -9.94
CA LEU A 3 -20.62 14.52 -9.18
C LEU A 3 -19.23 14.07 -9.61
N LYS A 4 -18.38 14.97 -10.04
CA LYS A 4 -17.02 14.66 -10.50
C LYS A 4 -16.03 14.69 -9.33
N ILE A 5 -15.54 13.51 -8.95
CA ILE A 5 -14.50 13.36 -7.92
C ILE A 5 -13.20 13.01 -8.63
N ASN A 6 -12.23 13.91 -8.60
CA ASN A 6 -10.92 13.69 -9.17
C ASN A 6 -9.92 13.33 -8.06
N VAL A 7 -9.33 12.15 -8.20
CA VAL A 7 -8.40 11.57 -7.23
C VAL A 7 -6.97 11.73 -7.74
N PHE A 8 -6.09 12.26 -6.91
CA PHE A 8 -4.65 12.40 -7.18
C PHE A 8 -3.87 11.53 -6.20
N GLY A 9 -3.08 10.61 -6.71
CA GLY A 9 -2.34 9.65 -5.89
C GLY A 9 -1.14 9.05 -6.61
N ALA A 10 -0.61 7.97 -6.04
CA ALA A 10 0.55 7.28 -6.59
C ALA A 10 0.22 6.20 -7.64
N ALA A 11 -1.05 6.00 -8.00
CA ALA A 11 -1.46 5.04 -9.01
C ALA A 11 -0.95 5.41 -10.42
N HIS A 12 -0.88 4.44 -11.32
CA HIS A 12 -0.41 4.55 -12.72
C HIS A 12 1.09 4.84 -12.91
N TYR A 13 1.91 4.65 -11.86
CA TYR A 13 3.38 4.79 -11.98
C TYR A 13 4.12 3.45 -12.17
N GLY A 14 3.38 2.36 -12.41
CA GLY A 14 3.96 1.03 -12.62
C GLY A 14 4.41 0.38 -11.30
N ASN A 15 3.64 0.59 -10.25
CA ASN A 15 3.73 -0.08 -8.96
C ASN A 15 2.34 -0.60 -8.60
N VAL A 16 2.13 -1.90 -8.74
CA VAL A 16 0.81 -2.53 -8.51
C VAL A 16 0.25 -2.29 -7.11
N GLY A 17 1.13 -2.07 -6.13
CA GLY A 17 0.69 -1.74 -4.77
C GLY A 17 0.01 -0.38 -4.68
N ASP A 18 0.53 0.61 -5.39
CA ASP A 18 -0.07 1.94 -5.49
C ASP A 18 -1.33 1.91 -6.37
N ASP A 19 -1.34 1.04 -7.38
CA ASP A 19 -2.52 0.80 -8.23
C ASP A 19 -3.65 0.11 -7.46
N LEU A 20 -3.34 -0.87 -6.59
CA LEU A 20 -4.32 -1.51 -5.70
C LEU A 20 -5.03 -0.50 -4.80
N ILE A 21 -4.28 0.40 -4.17
CA ILE A 21 -4.89 1.39 -3.28
C ILE A 21 -5.69 2.44 -4.07
N GLY A 22 -5.23 2.80 -5.28
CA GLY A 22 -5.99 3.64 -6.20
C GLY A 22 -7.32 3.01 -6.57
N LEU A 23 -7.32 1.73 -6.97
CA LEU A 23 -8.52 0.96 -7.29
C LEU A 23 -9.46 0.85 -6.09
N ALA A 24 -8.94 0.51 -4.91
CA ALA A 24 -9.73 0.41 -3.69
C ALA A 24 -10.40 1.75 -3.34
N LEU A 25 -9.69 2.87 -3.46
CA LEU A 25 -10.22 4.20 -3.22
C LEU A 25 -11.29 4.56 -4.25
N GLN A 26 -11.08 4.25 -5.52
CA GLN A 26 -12.06 4.50 -6.59
C GLN A 26 -13.36 3.74 -6.32
N GLN A 27 -13.30 2.44 -6.07
CA GLN A 27 -14.46 1.61 -5.77
C GLN A 27 -15.17 2.07 -4.50
N PHE A 28 -14.40 2.42 -3.47
CA PHE A 28 -14.94 2.90 -2.21
C PHE A 28 -15.71 4.21 -2.36
N LEU A 29 -15.18 5.19 -3.11
CA LEU A 29 -15.85 6.45 -3.37
C LEU A 29 -17.11 6.26 -4.22
N GLN A 30 -17.05 5.46 -5.28
CA GLN A 30 -18.20 5.14 -6.12
C GLN A 30 -19.33 4.46 -5.35
N THR A 31 -18.99 3.62 -4.36
CA THR A 31 -19.97 2.93 -3.53
C THR A 31 -20.61 3.84 -2.47
N HIS A 32 -19.85 4.78 -1.90
CA HIS A 32 -20.26 5.53 -0.72
C HIS A 32 -20.61 7.01 -1.00
N VAL A 33 -20.39 7.50 -2.20
CA VAL A 33 -20.79 8.84 -2.63
C VAL A 33 -21.77 8.70 -3.79
N ALA A 34 -23.03 9.05 -3.55
CA ALA A 34 -24.11 8.89 -4.51
C ALA A 34 -23.86 9.68 -5.81
N ASP A 35 -24.25 9.11 -6.95
CA ASP A 35 -24.17 9.72 -8.27
C ASP A 35 -22.79 10.31 -8.62
N SER A 36 -21.70 9.68 -8.12
CA SER A 36 -20.34 10.15 -8.35
C SER A 36 -19.69 9.46 -9.56
N GLN A 37 -18.92 10.25 -10.31
CA GLN A 37 -17.95 9.80 -11.29
C GLN A 37 -16.55 10.02 -10.72
N VAL A 38 -15.81 8.93 -10.46
CA VAL A 38 -14.48 8.98 -9.84
C VAL A 38 -13.43 8.71 -10.91
N THR A 39 -12.51 9.67 -11.10
CA THR A 39 -11.39 9.56 -12.04
C THR A 39 -10.07 9.68 -11.28
N ILE A 40 -9.12 8.78 -11.55
CA ILE A 40 -7.78 8.79 -10.94
C ILE A 40 -6.80 9.44 -11.90
N TYR A 41 -6.02 10.36 -11.36
CA TYR A 41 -4.94 11.05 -12.05
C TYR A 41 -3.59 10.71 -11.38
N PRO A 42 -2.59 10.28 -12.15
CA PRO A 42 -1.30 9.86 -11.59
C PRO A 42 -0.46 11.03 -11.07
N GLN A 43 -0.75 12.24 -11.51
CA GLN A 43 0.04 13.42 -11.16
C GLN A 43 -0.82 14.68 -11.18
N HIS A 44 -0.24 15.79 -10.74
CA HIS A 44 -0.85 17.09 -10.84
C HIS A 44 -1.34 17.39 -12.27
N SER A 45 -2.57 17.88 -12.35
CA SER A 45 -3.19 18.34 -13.59
C SER A 45 -4.13 19.50 -13.26
N ARG A 46 -3.74 20.70 -13.65
CA ARG A 46 -4.57 21.89 -13.45
C ARG A 46 -5.96 21.72 -14.08
N TYR A 47 -6.00 21.21 -15.31
CA TYR A 47 -7.27 20.91 -15.98
C TYR A 47 -8.15 19.95 -15.20
N ALA A 48 -7.56 18.89 -14.64
CA ALA A 48 -8.32 17.92 -13.84
C ALA A 48 -8.85 18.54 -12.53
N ILE A 49 -8.10 19.47 -11.94
CA ILE A 49 -8.56 20.21 -10.75
C ILE A 49 -9.76 21.09 -11.11
N GLU A 50 -9.67 21.89 -12.16
CA GLU A 50 -10.75 22.79 -12.60
C GLU A 50 -12.04 22.08 -12.98
N GLN A 51 -11.95 20.84 -13.45
CA GLN A 51 -13.13 20.03 -13.82
C GLN A 51 -13.74 19.26 -12.65
N ALA A 52 -13.15 19.30 -11.45
CA ALA A 52 -13.62 18.56 -10.30
C ALA A 52 -14.67 19.35 -9.51
N ASP A 53 -15.69 18.66 -9.04
CA ASP A 53 -16.56 19.16 -7.96
C ASP A 53 -15.90 18.92 -6.59
N ILE A 54 -15.08 17.86 -6.50
CA ILE A 54 -14.31 17.46 -5.32
C ILE A 54 -12.95 16.94 -5.75
N VAL A 55 -11.91 17.37 -5.04
CA VAL A 55 -10.55 16.83 -5.14
C VAL A 55 -10.31 15.89 -3.97
N VAL A 56 -9.82 14.69 -4.26
CA VAL A 56 -9.34 13.73 -3.24
C VAL A 56 -7.86 13.46 -3.50
N ILE A 57 -7.03 13.60 -2.47
CA ILE A 57 -5.63 13.16 -2.48
C ILE A 57 -5.55 11.84 -1.71
N GLY A 58 -5.05 10.81 -2.33
CA GLY A 58 -4.91 9.51 -1.68
C GLY A 58 -4.80 8.33 -2.65
N GLY A 59 -4.74 7.16 -2.16
CA GLY A 59 -4.19 6.58 -0.95
C GLY A 59 -2.68 6.43 -1.04
N GLY A 60 -2.12 5.92 0.04
CA GLY A 60 -0.70 5.60 0.04
C GLY A 60 0.13 6.43 1.00
N GLY A 61 1.42 6.17 1.01
CA GLY A 61 2.37 6.87 1.89
C GLY A 61 2.80 8.21 1.31
N LEU A 62 1.90 9.18 1.23
CA LEU A 62 2.08 10.42 0.49
C LEU A 62 2.72 11.56 1.30
N ILE A 63 2.73 11.45 2.64
CA ILE A 63 3.40 12.45 3.51
C ILE A 63 4.82 11.98 3.80
N TYR A 64 5.80 12.57 3.11
CA TYR A 64 7.23 12.32 3.26
C TYR A 64 8.04 13.46 2.61
N ASP A 65 9.35 13.49 2.84
CA ASP A 65 10.24 14.50 2.25
C ASP A 65 11.52 13.93 1.62
N TYR A 66 11.52 12.66 1.26
CA TYR A 66 12.64 12.08 0.51
C TYR A 66 12.83 12.77 -0.85
N ASP A 67 11.73 13.16 -1.46
CA ASP A 67 11.65 13.91 -2.70
C ASP A 67 10.77 15.15 -2.51
N MET A 68 11.41 16.30 -2.44
CA MET A 68 10.75 17.59 -2.28
C MET A 68 9.89 17.98 -3.49
N ALA A 69 10.19 17.46 -4.69
CA ALA A 69 9.33 17.70 -5.85
C ALA A 69 7.95 17.05 -5.63
N ASN A 70 7.92 15.87 -5.05
CA ASN A 70 6.68 15.16 -4.73
C ASN A 70 5.88 15.87 -3.63
N VAL A 71 6.57 16.38 -2.59
CA VAL A 71 5.93 17.22 -1.55
C VAL A 71 5.24 18.42 -2.21
N ARG A 72 5.97 19.16 -3.04
CA ARG A 72 5.44 20.35 -3.74
C ARG A 72 4.26 19.99 -4.65
N ASN A 73 4.32 18.87 -5.35
CA ASN A 73 3.26 18.41 -6.24
C ASN A 73 1.92 18.24 -5.51
N TYR A 74 1.88 17.50 -4.39
CA TYR A 74 0.64 17.30 -3.64
C TYR A 74 0.15 18.59 -2.97
N LEU A 75 1.04 19.41 -2.43
CA LEU A 75 0.67 20.69 -1.82
C LEU A 75 0.18 21.69 -2.86
N GLN A 76 0.70 21.66 -4.09
CA GLN A 76 0.22 22.48 -5.20
C GLN A 76 -1.22 22.12 -5.56
N ILE A 77 -1.58 20.84 -5.63
CA ILE A 77 -2.96 20.38 -5.88
C ILE A 77 -3.92 20.99 -4.83
N ILE A 78 -3.53 20.95 -3.55
CA ILE A 78 -4.36 21.51 -2.47
C ILE A 78 -4.52 23.03 -2.66
N ASN A 79 -3.44 23.76 -2.93
CA ASN A 79 -3.47 25.21 -3.07
C ASN A 79 -4.30 25.65 -4.30
N GLU A 80 -4.19 24.95 -5.42
CA GLU A 80 -4.95 25.25 -6.63
C GLU A 80 -6.44 24.95 -6.43
N ALA A 81 -6.79 23.81 -5.86
CA ALA A 81 -8.18 23.48 -5.54
C ALA A 81 -8.79 24.51 -4.57
N GLN A 82 -8.02 24.94 -3.56
CA GLN A 82 -8.45 25.99 -2.63
C GLN A 82 -8.68 27.34 -3.32
N ALA A 83 -7.81 27.73 -4.26
CA ALA A 83 -7.98 28.95 -5.05
C ALA A 83 -9.28 28.93 -5.86
N ASP A 84 -9.68 27.77 -6.38
CA ASP A 84 -10.93 27.57 -7.12
C ASP A 84 -12.12 27.24 -6.21
N ARG A 85 -11.94 27.27 -4.90
CA ARG A 85 -12.98 26.93 -3.89
C ARG A 85 -13.50 25.50 -4.05
N ILE A 86 -12.70 24.58 -4.58
CA ILE A 86 -13.01 23.16 -4.68
C ILE A 86 -12.62 22.49 -3.36
N PRO A 87 -13.50 21.73 -2.70
CA PRO A 87 -13.16 21.06 -1.45
C PRO A 87 -12.15 19.97 -1.69
N VAL A 88 -11.18 19.87 -0.77
CA VAL A 88 -10.12 18.87 -0.80
C VAL A 88 -10.26 17.94 0.38
N TYR A 89 -10.16 16.64 0.13
CA TYR A 89 -10.08 15.57 1.13
C TYR A 89 -8.81 14.77 0.93
N MET A 90 -8.28 14.23 2.02
CA MET A 90 -7.18 13.26 1.93
C MET A 90 -7.64 11.93 2.50
N MET A 91 -7.49 10.83 1.75
CA MET A 91 -8.03 9.52 2.14
C MET A 91 -6.98 8.41 2.08
N GLY A 92 -6.94 7.55 3.12
CA GLY A 92 -6.04 6.42 3.20
C GLY A 92 -4.56 6.84 3.24
N ILE A 93 -4.26 7.94 3.94
CA ILE A 93 -2.93 8.56 3.95
C ILE A 93 -2.00 7.86 4.94
N GLY A 94 -0.84 7.46 4.46
CA GLY A 94 0.28 7.03 5.30
C GLY A 94 1.35 8.11 5.39
N VAL A 95 1.97 8.20 6.56
CA VAL A 95 3.14 9.04 6.81
C VAL A 95 4.38 8.17 6.78
N GLN A 96 5.38 8.61 6.05
CA GLN A 96 6.70 8.02 6.09
C GLN A 96 7.62 8.89 6.96
N HIS A 97 8.86 9.12 6.52
CA HIS A 97 9.76 10.01 7.24
C HIS A 97 9.68 11.43 6.69
N VAL A 98 9.49 12.40 7.57
CA VAL A 98 9.60 13.84 7.27
C VAL A 98 10.74 14.40 8.11
N PHE A 99 11.91 14.55 7.48
CA PHE A 99 13.14 14.91 8.16
C PHE A 99 13.33 16.43 8.26
N SER A 100 12.99 17.18 7.20
CA SER A 100 13.28 18.58 7.11
C SER A 100 12.22 19.46 7.79
N SER A 101 12.67 20.56 8.39
CA SER A 101 11.77 21.61 8.89
C SER A 101 11.02 22.28 7.73
N GLU A 102 11.68 22.46 6.57
CA GLU A 102 11.06 23.03 5.37
C GLU A 102 9.79 22.27 4.97
N ALA A 103 9.89 20.93 4.84
CA ALA A 103 8.73 20.13 4.49
C ALA A 103 7.61 20.20 5.53
N ARG A 104 7.96 20.14 6.84
CA ARG A 104 6.99 20.29 7.92
C ARG A 104 6.26 21.62 7.87
N ASP A 105 6.98 22.70 7.61
CA ASP A 105 6.38 24.03 7.52
C ASP A 105 5.49 24.16 6.28
N MET A 106 5.87 23.60 5.15
CA MET A 106 5.03 23.53 3.96
C MET A 106 3.72 22.76 4.23
N TYR A 107 3.79 21.58 4.88
CA TYR A 107 2.60 20.82 5.27
C TYR A 107 1.73 21.63 6.25
N ARG A 108 2.31 22.26 7.28
CA ARG A 108 1.56 23.08 8.27
C ARG A 108 0.82 24.24 7.63
N GLN A 109 1.40 24.86 6.61
CA GLN A 109 0.78 25.98 5.90
C GLN A 109 -0.35 25.53 4.97
N THR A 110 -0.25 24.35 4.37
CA THR A 110 -1.17 23.92 3.32
C THR A 110 -2.28 22.99 3.83
N LEU A 111 -1.98 22.08 4.76
CA LEU A 111 -3.00 21.13 5.27
C LEU A 111 -4.25 21.80 5.85
N PRO A 112 -4.24 23.01 6.45
CA PRO A 112 -5.47 23.66 6.90
C PRO A 112 -6.55 23.83 5.83
N PHE A 113 -6.19 23.83 4.54
CA PHE A 113 -7.12 23.88 3.40
C PHE A 113 -7.79 22.54 3.09
N VAL A 114 -7.30 21.44 3.64
CA VAL A 114 -7.94 20.12 3.53
C VAL A 114 -9.12 20.06 4.48
N THR A 115 -10.26 19.59 3.99
CA THR A 115 -11.51 19.53 4.78
C THR A 115 -11.45 18.44 5.85
N ALA A 116 -10.96 17.25 5.49
CA ALA A 116 -10.77 16.14 6.41
C ALA A 116 -9.72 15.16 5.86
N ILE A 117 -9.06 14.44 6.77
CA ILE A 117 -8.02 13.46 6.45
C ILE A 117 -8.37 12.12 7.08
N SER A 118 -8.33 11.02 6.31
CA SER A 118 -8.24 9.68 6.88
C SER A 118 -6.84 9.11 6.71
N THR A 119 -6.36 8.45 7.75
CA THR A 119 -5.05 7.81 7.77
C THR A 119 -5.19 6.30 7.81
N ARG A 120 -4.10 5.59 7.52
CA ARG A 120 -4.08 4.12 7.56
C ARG A 120 -3.52 3.53 8.84
N GLY A 121 -3.21 4.38 9.83
CA GLY A 121 -2.71 3.94 11.13
C GLY A 121 -2.75 5.02 12.19
N GLU A 122 -2.64 4.60 13.45
CA GLU A 122 -2.60 5.51 14.60
C GLU A 122 -1.38 6.43 14.57
N HIS A 123 -0.21 5.86 14.25
CA HIS A 123 1.02 6.64 14.10
C HIS A 123 0.87 7.77 13.07
N ASP A 124 0.20 7.49 11.94
CA ASP A 124 -0.01 8.49 10.89
C ASP A 124 -0.91 9.63 11.41
N SER A 125 -1.99 9.27 12.14
CA SER A 125 -2.88 10.25 12.77
C SER A 125 -2.17 11.11 13.79
N GLN A 126 -1.35 10.51 14.65
CA GLN A 126 -0.57 11.23 15.66
C GLN A 126 0.42 12.19 15.01
N PHE A 127 1.14 11.75 13.98
CA PHE A 127 2.07 12.63 13.27
C PHE A 127 1.36 13.84 12.66
N ILE A 128 0.24 13.63 11.96
CA ILE A 128 -0.53 14.70 11.32
C ILE A 128 -1.08 15.69 12.35
N THR A 129 -1.53 15.21 13.50
CA THR A 129 -2.11 16.08 14.52
C THR A 129 -1.07 16.76 15.41
N GLN A 130 -0.07 16.02 15.87
CA GLN A 130 0.90 16.52 16.86
C GLN A 130 2.08 17.22 16.19
N GLU A 131 2.61 16.65 15.09
CA GLU A 131 3.79 17.19 14.42
C GLU A 131 3.43 18.24 13.36
N LEU A 132 2.31 18.05 12.63
CA LEU A 132 1.89 18.99 11.60
C LEU A 132 0.81 19.97 12.08
N GLY A 133 0.25 19.78 13.27
CA GLY A 133 -0.72 20.71 13.89
C GLY A 133 -2.10 20.69 13.22
N TYR A 134 -2.43 19.68 12.43
CA TYR A 134 -3.76 19.58 11.82
C TYR A 134 -4.82 19.19 12.86
N PRO A 135 -6.03 19.79 12.83
CA PRO A 135 -7.04 19.57 13.88
C PRO A 135 -7.47 18.11 14.04
N ALA A 136 -7.31 17.54 15.22
CA ALA A 136 -7.66 16.14 15.50
C ALA A 136 -9.14 15.82 15.20
N SER A 137 -10.04 16.79 15.33
CA SER A 137 -11.46 16.65 14.99
C SER A 137 -11.73 16.41 13.50
N ARG A 138 -10.76 16.68 12.64
CA ARG A 138 -10.82 16.46 11.19
C ARG A 138 -10.00 15.24 10.73
N VAL A 139 -9.40 14.49 11.66
CA VAL A 139 -8.64 13.28 11.36
C VAL A 139 -9.45 12.04 11.70
N VAL A 140 -9.48 11.10 10.79
CA VAL A 140 -10.08 9.77 10.96
C VAL A 140 -9.00 8.71 10.91
N THR A 141 -8.74 8.04 12.02
CA THR A 141 -7.86 6.86 12.00
C THR A 141 -8.63 5.68 11.43
N ALA A 142 -8.07 5.11 10.36
CA ALA A 142 -8.63 3.96 9.64
C ALA A 142 -7.57 2.87 9.45
N ARG A 143 -7.70 2.08 8.41
CA ARG A 143 -6.70 1.16 7.86
C ARG A 143 -6.62 1.37 6.36
N ASP A 144 -5.59 0.75 5.75
CA ASP A 144 -5.37 0.80 4.31
C ASP A 144 -6.64 0.33 3.57
N LEU A 145 -7.03 1.06 2.53
CA LEU A 145 -8.24 0.76 1.77
C LEU A 145 -8.17 -0.57 1.02
N VAL A 146 -6.98 -1.07 0.74
CA VAL A 146 -6.77 -2.38 0.11
C VAL A 146 -7.41 -3.51 0.92
N PHE A 147 -7.56 -3.38 2.24
CA PHE A 147 -8.29 -4.35 3.06
C PHE A 147 -9.79 -4.43 2.74
N LEU A 148 -10.34 -3.51 1.97
CA LEU A 148 -11.74 -3.53 1.52
C LEU A 148 -11.92 -4.21 0.16
N LEU A 149 -10.84 -4.57 -0.53
CA LEU A 149 -10.92 -5.32 -1.77
C LEU A 149 -11.32 -6.76 -1.47
N GLU A 150 -12.26 -7.26 -2.24
CA GLU A 150 -12.71 -8.64 -2.12
C GLU A 150 -11.92 -9.53 -3.08
N PRO A 151 -11.33 -10.64 -2.59
CA PRO A 151 -10.71 -11.63 -3.44
C PRO A 151 -11.75 -12.22 -4.41
N ASP A 152 -11.30 -12.70 -5.56
CA ASP A 152 -12.17 -13.44 -6.48
C ASP A 152 -12.65 -14.74 -5.79
N THR A 153 -13.96 -14.81 -5.52
CA THR A 153 -14.59 -15.97 -4.89
C THR A 153 -14.58 -17.23 -5.77
N HIS A 154 -14.32 -17.08 -7.07
CA HIS A 154 -14.20 -18.18 -8.03
C HIS A 154 -12.76 -18.69 -8.17
N ALA A 155 -11.76 -17.93 -7.72
CA ALA A 155 -10.41 -18.45 -7.57
C ALA A 155 -10.43 -19.45 -6.40
N ALA A 156 -10.44 -20.74 -6.73
CA ALA A 156 -10.39 -21.76 -5.68
C ALA A 156 -9.13 -21.52 -4.83
N PRO A 157 -9.24 -21.48 -3.47
CA PRO A 157 -8.06 -21.51 -2.64
C PRO A 157 -7.25 -22.75 -3.05
N ALA A 158 -5.94 -22.63 -3.04
CA ALA A 158 -5.07 -23.78 -3.24
C ALA A 158 -5.44 -24.81 -2.15
N ALA A 159 -6.38 -25.70 -2.48
CA ALA A 159 -6.76 -26.76 -1.59
C ALA A 159 -5.55 -27.70 -1.57
N SER A 160 -4.83 -27.71 -0.47
CA SER A 160 -3.77 -28.68 -0.20
C SER A 160 -4.38 -30.07 0.02
N GLU A 161 -4.94 -30.65 -1.06
CA GLU A 161 -5.10 -32.09 -1.12
C GLU A 161 -3.71 -32.68 -1.29
N PRO A 162 -3.41 -33.80 -0.64
CA PRO A 162 -2.10 -34.47 -0.74
C PRO A 162 -1.97 -35.16 -2.10
N THR A 163 -1.86 -34.38 -3.18
CA THR A 163 -1.80 -34.91 -4.55
C THR A 163 -0.37 -35.20 -5.04
N GLY A 164 0.62 -35.17 -4.14
CA GLY A 164 2.02 -35.34 -4.54
C GLY A 164 2.61 -34.13 -5.31
N GLN A 165 1.85 -33.05 -5.46
CA GLN A 165 2.35 -31.79 -6.05
C GLN A 165 3.16 -31.01 -5.02
N ARG A 166 4.20 -30.30 -5.51
CA ARG A 166 4.98 -29.40 -4.65
C ARG A 166 4.14 -28.19 -4.24
N PRO A 167 4.28 -27.72 -2.99
CA PRO A 167 3.61 -26.48 -2.57
C PRO A 167 4.00 -25.31 -3.45
N LYS A 168 3.09 -24.37 -3.66
CA LYS A 168 3.27 -23.17 -4.48
C LYS A 168 3.79 -22.02 -3.63
N LEU A 169 4.86 -21.37 -4.07
CA LEU A 169 5.49 -20.24 -3.38
C LEU A 169 5.58 -19.03 -4.29
N ALA A 170 4.96 -17.92 -3.91
CA ALA A 170 5.23 -16.64 -4.56
C ALA A 170 6.40 -15.93 -3.88
N LEU A 171 7.37 -15.50 -4.69
CA LEU A 171 8.44 -14.59 -4.29
C LEU A 171 8.20 -13.22 -4.92
N SER A 172 8.03 -12.19 -4.10
CA SER A 172 7.86 -10.82 -4.56
C SER A 172 8.80 -9.90 -3.80
N LEU A 173 10.01 -9.75 -4.34
CA LEU A 173 11.12 -9.06 -3.70
C LEU A 173 11.42 -7.76 -4.44
N ALA A 174 11.54 -6.67 -3.68
CA ALA A 174 11.89 -5.36 -4.20
C ALA A 174 13.40 -5.18 -4.31
N ASP A 175 13.85 -4.54 -5.38
CA ASP A 175 15.20 -4.00 -5.48
C ASP A 175 15.26 -2.58 -4.93
N TRP A 176 15.49 -2.46 -3.63
CA TRP A 176 15.53 -1.17 -2.98
C TRP A 176 16.83 -0.37 -3.21
N GLN A 177 17.87 -0.95 -3.85
CA GLN A 177 19.08 -0.18 -4.22
C GLN A 177 18.77 0.96 -5.19
N LEU A 178 17.77 0.79 -6.04
CA LEU A 178 17.34 1.82 -6.98
C LEU A 178 16.63 2.99 -6.28
N GLY A 179 16.07 2.76 -5.10
CA GLY A 179 15.52 3.81 -4.25
C GLY A 179 16.60 4.53 -3.44
N SER A 180 17.28 5.54 -4.04
CA SER A 180 18.32 6.36 -3.36
C SER A 180 17.88 6.98 -2.02
N ASN A 181 16.60 6.95 -1.72
CA ASN A 181 15.95 7.58 -0.59
C ASN A 181 16.15 6.83 0.73
N TYR A 182 16.31 5.51 0.69
CA TYR A 182 16.45 4.70 1.91
C TYR A 182 17.83 4.83 2.59
N LYS A 183 18.85 5.29 1.86
CA LYS A 183 20.17 5.58 2.44
C LYS A 183 20.14 6.67 3.52
N LYS A 184 19.11 7.53 3.49
CA LYS A 184 18.89 8.57 4.50
C LYS A 184 18.28 8.03 5.79
N ILE A 185 17.67 6.82 5.75
CA ILE A 185 16.96 6.24 6.89
C ILE A 185 17.91 5.46 7.78
N ASP A 186 18.79 4.65 7.18
CA ASP A 186 19.75 3.82 7.92
C ASP A 186 21.02 3.61 7.08
N SER A 187 22.16 4.02 7.62
CA SER A 187 23.48 3.88 6.98
C SER A 187 23.94 2.41 6.88
N HIS A 188 23.42 1.51 7.72
CA HIS A 188 23.78 0.08 7.71
C HIS A 188 23.02 -0.71 6.63
N LEU A 189 21.90 -0.19 6.14
CA LEU A 189 21.07 -0.88 5.13
C LEU A 189 21.84 -1.27 3.87
N ALA A 190 22.81 -0.46 3.42
CA ALA A 190 23.57 -0.76 2.21
C ALA A 190 24.45 -2.02 2.37
N SER A 191 25.07 -2.21 3.55
CA SER A 191 25.90 -3.40 3.85
C SER A 191 25.02 -4.64 4.04
N ASP A 192 23.90 -4.49 4.71
CA ASP A 192 22.94 -5.57 4.93
C ASP A 192 22.36 -6.04 3.61
N TYR A 193 22.05 -5.12 2.69
CA TYR A 193 21.55 -5.46 1.39
C TYR A 193 22.57 -6.24 0.55
N THR A 194 23.83 -5.83 0.54
CA THR A 194 24.87 -6.57 -0.17
C THR A 194 24.99 -8.00 0.36
N SER A 195 24.90 -8.18 1.67
CA SER A 195 24.88 -9.50 2.30
C SER A 195 23.62 -10.29 1.96
N TYR A 196 22.46 -9.63 1.97
CA TYR A 196 21.18 -10.20 1.58
C TYR A 196 21.19 -10.66 0.13
N ARG A 197 21.63 -9.82 -0.82
CA ARG A 197 21.74 -10.19 -2.25
C ARG A 197 22.66 -11.40 -2.47
N ARG A 198 23.78 -11.44 -1.78
CA ARG A 198 24.70 -12.59 -1.83
C ARG A 198 24.05 -13.84 -1.25
N TYR A 199 23.30 -13.71 -0.17
CA TYR A 199 22.54 -14.81 0.42
C TYR A 199 21.46 -15.31 -0.55
N LEU A 200 20.66 -14.41 -1.15
CA LEU A 200 19.64 -14.77 -2.13
C LEU A 200 20.23 -15.57 -3.29
N SER A 201 21.27 -15.06 -3.95
CA SER A 201 21.87 -15.73 -5.12
C SER A 201 22.42 -17.11 -4.79
N ARG A 202 22.91 -17.33 -3.56
CA ARG A 202 23.49 -18.62 -3.14
C ARG A 202 22.45 -19.63 -2.67
N HIS A 203 21.41 -19.19 -1.99
CA HIS A 203 20.51 -20.09 -1.24
C HIS A 203 19.11 -20.20 -1.83
N LEU A 204 18.57 -19.15 -2.44
CA LEU A 204 17.19 -19.17 -2.98
C LEU A 204 16.95 -20.30 -3.99
N PRO A 205 17.88 -20.65 -4.94
CA PRO A 205 17.63 -21.70 -5.91
C PRO A 205 17.23 -23.04 -5.27
N ARG A 206 17.66 -23.30 -4.03
CA ARG A 206 17.30 -24.51 -3.27
C ARG A 206 15.80 -24.63 -2.99
N LEU A 207 15.06 -23.52 -3.00
CA LEU A 207 13.61 -23.58 -2.81
C LEU A 207 12.91 -24.40 -3.89
N ALA A 208 13.49 -24.53 -5.10
CA ALA A 208 12.97 -25.39 -6.14
C ALA A 208 12.99 -26.90 -5.77
N GLU A 209 13.73 -27.30 -4.73
CA GLU A 209 13.72 -28.68 -4.22
C GLU A 209 12.35 -29.01 -3.57
N ARG A 210 11.68 -28.00 -3.01
CA ARG A 210 10.43 -28.17 -2.27
C ARG A 210 9.23 -27.52 -2.93
N TYR A 211 9.42 -26.35 -3.57
CA TYR A 211 8.33 -25.50 -4.02
C TYR A 211 8.24 -25.42 -5.55
N ASP A 212 7.01 -25.21 -6.01
CA ASP A 212 6.75 -24.63 -7.32
C ASP A 212 6.75 -23.10 -7.18
N VAL A 213 7.75 -22.42 -7.77
CA VAL A 213 8.04 -21.02 -7.49
C VAL A 213 7.48 -20.12 -8.56
N THR A 214 6.73 -19.11 -8.12
CA THR A 214 6.26 -17.99 -8.97
C THR A 214 6.98 -16.71 -8.56
N ILE A 215 7.61 -16.01 -9.52
CA ILE A 215 8.21 -14.71 -9.29
C ILE A 215 7.21 -13.63 -9.68
N VAL A 216 6.91 -12.71 -8.74
CA VAL A 216 5.96 -11.62 -8.95
C VAL A 216 6.68 -10.28 -8.88
N CYS A 217 6.78 -9.60 -10.01
CA CYS A 217 7.34 -8.26 -10.14
C CYS A 217 6.25 -7.22 -9.92
N GLN A 218 6.27 -6.53 -8.77
CA GLN A 218 5.24 -5.59 -8.37
C GLN A 218 5.49 -4.15 -8.82
N ALA A 219 6.72 -3.80 -9.20
CA ALA A 219 7.05 -2.44 -9.57
C ALA A 219 8.15 -2.41 -10.64
N ARG A 220 8.21 -1.30 -11.38
CA ARG A 220 9.20 -1.13 -12.45
C ARG A 220 10.64 -1.24 -11.94
N GLU A 221 10.90 -0.73 -10.75
CA GLU A 221 12.22 -0.82 -10.12
C GLU A 221 12.63 -2.26 -9.73
N ASP A 222 11.69 -3.21 -9.72
CA ASP A 222 11.97 -4.62 -9.38
C ASP A 222 12.25 -5.50 -10.60
N ILE A 223 12.17 -4.96 -11.82
CA ILE A 223 12.27 -5.75 -13.06
C ILE A 223 13.58 -6.52 -13.11
N GLU A 224 14.71 -5.85 -12.87
CA GLU A 224 16.04 -6.46 -12.96
C GLU A 224 16.19 -7.62 -11.95
N LEU A 225 15.84 -7.36 -10.67
CA LEU A 225 15.84 -8.40 -9.64
C LEU A 225 14.90 -9.56 -9.99
N SER A 226 13.71 -9.25 -10.50
CA SER A 226 12.73 -10.30 -10.87
C SER A 226 13.24 -11.16 -12.02
N GLN A 227 13.94 -10.58 -13.00
CA GLN A 227 14.59 -11.31 -14.11
C GLN A 227 15.70 -12.23 -13.59
N GLU A 228 16.56 -11.72 -12.70
CA GLU A 228 17.61 -12.54 -12.06
C GLU A 228 16.98 -13.72 -11.30
N LEU A 229 15.95 -13.48 -10.51
CA LEU A 229 15.24 -14.53 -9.78
C LEU A 229 14.57 -15.51 -10.75
N GLY A 230 13.91 -15.03 -11.79
CA GLY A 230 13.33 -15.88 -12.83
C GLY A 230 14.36 -16.81 -13.48
N ALA A 231 15.53 -16.27 -13.79
CA ALA A 231 16.63 -17.07 -14.34
C ALA A 231 17.14 -18.14 -13.35
N MET A 232 17.21 -17.83 -12.05
CA MET A 232 17.62 -18.78 -11.00
C MET A 232 16.68 -19.99 -10.89
N PHE A 233 15.39 -19.80 -11.12
CA PHE A 233 14.36 -20.84 -11.02
C PHE A 233 13.96 -21.44 -12.38
N GLY A 234 14.42 -20.86 -13.48
CA GLY A 234 14.00 -21.26 -14.82
C GLY A 234 12.55 -20.92 -15.13
N VAL A 235 12.03 -19.84 -14.53
CA VAL A 235 10.64 -19.38 -14.70
C VAL A 235 10.61 -17.95 -15.26
N THR A 236 9.54 -17.63 -15.99
CA THR A 236 9.28 -16.25 -16.42
C THR A 236 8.57 -15.50 -15.31
N PRO A 237 9.07 -14.33 -14.85
CA PRO A 237 8.38 -13.51 -13.87
C PRO A 237 7.03 -13.01 -14.38
N VAL A 238 6.08 -12.90 -13.47
CA VAL A 238 4.79 -12.21 -13.73
C VAL A 238 4.98 -10.72 -13.44
N TYR A 239 4.80 -9.89 -14.45
CA TYR A 239 4.95 -8.43 -14.34
C TYR A 239 3.58 -7.79 -14.14
N LEU A 240 3.41 -7.07 -13.04
CA LEU A 240 2.17 -6.35 -12.69
C LEU A 240 2.50 -4.85 -12.65
N GLN A 241 2.39 -4.18 -13.78
CA GLN A 241 2.84 -2.79 -13.92
C GLN A 241 1.78 -1.84 -14.45
N ASP A 242 0.63 -2.37 -14.83
CA ASP A 242 -0.49 -1.60 -15.33
C ASP A 242 -1.61 -1.58 -14.29
N PHE A 243 -2.33 -0.46 -14.20
CA PHE A 243 -3.46 -0.31 -13.27
C PHE A 243 -4.53 -1.39 -13.46
N ALA A 244 -4.74 -1.84 -14.69
CA ALA A 244 -5.66 -2.93 -15.00
C ALA A 244 -5.27 -4.27 -14.35
N ASP A 245 -4.00 -4.44 -14.02
CA ASP A 245 -3.47 -5.67 -13.41
C ASP A 245 -3.56 -5.66 -11.88
N ALA A 246 -4.02 -4.56 -11.28
CA ALA A 246 -3.98 -4.39 -9.82
C ALA A 246 -4.58 -5.59 -9.08
N MET A 247 -5.77 -6.04 -9.44
CA MET A 247 -6.41 -7.21 -8.79
C MET A 247 -5.69 -8.53 -9.03
N GLN A 248 -4.89 -8.64 -10.09
CA GLN A 248 -4.15 -9.88 -10.39
C GLN A 248 -3.17 -10.25 -9.27
N LEU A 249 -2.64 -9.26 -8.53
CA LEU A 249 -1.76 -9.56 -7.39
C LEU A 249 -2.48 -10.42 -6.34
N ILE A 250 -3.71 -10.05 -5.98
CA ILE A 250 -4.51 -10.80 -5.01
C ILE A 250 -4.88 -12.18 -5.58
N THR A 251 -5.29 -12.25 -6.85
CA THR A 251 -5.64 -13.51 -7.53
C THR A 251 -4.46 -14.47 -7.59
N ILE A 252 -3.26 -13.98 -7.93
CA ILE A 252 -2.05 -14.81 -7.93
C ILE A 252 -1.76 -15.34 -6.54
N TYR A 253 -1.87 -14.50 -5.50
CA TYR A 253 -1.59 -14.91 -4.14
C TYR A 253 -2.61 -15.91 -3.60
N GLN A 254 -3.88 -15.82 -3.99
CA GLN A 254 -4.89 -16.84 -3.64
C GLN A 254 -4.53 -18.26 -4.13
N GLN A 255 -3.75 -18.34 -5.20
CA GLN A 255 -3.32 -19.59 -5.81
C GLN A 255 -2.04 -20.16 -5.18
N GLN A 256 -1.46 -19.47 -4.20
CA GLN A 256 -0.23 -19.88 -3.54
C GLN A 256 -0.48 -20.49 -2.16
N ASP A 257 0.40 -21.38 -1.74
CA ASP A 257 0.41 -21.91 -0.37
C ASP A 257 1.21 -21.01 0.58
N LEU A 258 2.11 -20.18 0.01
CA LEU A 258 2.95 -19.26 0.77
C LEU A 258 3.39 -18.07 -0.09
N VAL A 259 3.46 -16.90 0.52
CA VAL A 259 4.05 -15.68 -0.08
C VAL A 259 5.26 -15.25 0.75
N VAL A 260 6.36 -14.90 0.08
CA VAL A 260 7.50 -14.19 0.69
C VAL A 260 7.65 -12.84 -0.01
N THR A 261 7.52 -11.76 0.73
CA THR A 261 7.55 -10.42 0.14
C THR A 261 8.20 -9.40 1.05
N ASN A 262 8.87 -8.41 0.45
CA ASN A 262 9.32 -7.21 1.13
C ASN A 262 8.55 -5.94 0.70
N ARG A 263 7.52 -6.08 -0.15
CA ARG A 263 6.63 -5.00 -0.54
C ARG A 263 5.46 -4.86 0.45
N TYR A 264 5.16 -3.61 0.86
CA TYR A 264 4.08 -3.29 1.80
C TYR A 264 2.72 -3.81 1.30
N HIS A 265 2.35 -3.46 0.05
CA HIS A 265 1.11 -3.96 -0.53
C HIS A 265 1.18 -5.43 -0.95
N GLY A 266 2.38 -5.98 -1.14
CA GLY A 266 2.58 -7.42 -1.26
C GLY A 266 2.15 -8.16 0.00
N PHE A 267 2.51 -7.63 1.18
CA PHE A 267 2.06 -8.18 2.47
C PHE A 267 0.54 -8.04 2.64
N ILE A 268 -0.02 -6.84 2.40
CA ILE A 268 -1.48 -6.62 2.50
C ILE A 268 -2.24 -7.49 1.49
N GLY A 269 -1.75 -7.57 0.24
CA GLY A 269 -2.36 -8.42 -0.79
C GLY A 269 -2.42 -9.89 -0.39
N ALA A 270 -1.35 -10.42 0.23
CA ALA A 270 -1.35 -11.78 0.76
C ALA A 270 -2.37 -11.96 1.90
N MET A 271 -2.49 -10.97 2.79
CA MET A 271 -3.51 -11.00 3.86
C MET A 271 -4.92 -10.96 3.30
N VAL A 272 -5.20 -10.10 2.30
CA VAL A 272 -6.50 -10.05 1.62
C VAL A 272 -6.78 -11.36 0.88
N ALA A 273 -5.79 -11.93 0.20
CA ALA A 273 -5.86 -13.25 -0.44
C ALA A 273 -6.04 -14.41 0.55
N ARG A 274 -5.90 -14.16 1.87
CA ARG A 274 -5.88 -15.17 2.93
C ARG A 274 -4.78 -16.22 2.73
N THR A 275 -3.66 -15.82 2.19
CA THR A 275 -2.49 -16.67 1.97
C THR A 275 -1.43 -16.41 3.04
N PRO A 276 -0.86 -17.46 3.65
CA PRO A 276 0.25 -17.30 4.60
C PRO A 276 1.38 -16.48 4.01
N VAL A 277 2.00 -15.62 4.83
CA VAL A 277 3.02 -14.70 4.35
C VAL A 277 4.19 -14.57 5.31
N TYR A 278 5.40 -14.53 4.74
CA TYR A 278 6.59 -13.99 5.38
C TYR A 278 6.89 -12.61 4.83
N GLY A 279 6.86 -11.61 5.70
CA GLY A 279 7.25 -10.24 5.38
C GLY A 279 8.74 -10.01 5.65
N VAL A 280 9.42 -9.28 4.76
CA VAL A 280 10.82 -8.90 4.94
C VAL A 280 10.93 -7.38 4.94
N SER A 281 11.36 -6.80 6.05
CA SER A 281 11.54 -5.35 6.16
C SER A 281 12.90 -4.92 5.62
N TYR A 282 12.89 -3.85 4.84
CA TYR A 282 14.09 -3.17 4.37
C TYR A 282 14.24 -1.75 5.00
N GLY A 283 13.71 -1.56 6.21
CA GLY A 283 13.90 -0.33 6.97
C GLY A 283 12.92 0.81 6.66
N SER A 284 11.90 0.57 5.84
CA SER A 284 10.85 1.59 5.62
C SER A 284 9.92 1.78 6.82
N HIS A 285 9.98 0.89 7.79
CA HIS A 285 9.14 0.78 8.99
C HIS A 285 7.62 0.69 8.74
N LYS A 286 7.16 0.76 7.49
CA LYS A 286 5.71 0.72 7.16
C LYS A 286 5.10 -0.63 7.48
N THR A 287 5.71 -1.70 6.97
CA THR A 287 5.21 -3.07 7.18
C THR A 287 5.43 -3.50 8.62
N GLU A 288 6.52 -3.09 9.25
CA GLU A 288 6.78 -3.32 10.68
C GLU A 288 5.67 -2.74 11.55
N ARG A 289 5.31 -1.47 11.32
CA ARG A 289 4.20 -0.81 12.03
C ARG A 289 2.87 -1.52 11.77
N LEU A 290 2.60 -1.87 10.52
CA LEU A 290 1.38 -2.61 10.18
C LEU A 290 1.30 -3.93 10.96
N VAL A 291 2.40 -4.70 11.01
CA VAL A 291 2.43 -5.97 11.74
C VAL A 291 2.28 -5.74 13.24
N GLN A 292 3.01 -4.80 13.82
CA GLN A 292 2.91 -4.47 15.24
C GLN A 292 1.50 -4.02 15.64
N ASP A 293 0.89 -3.13 14.85
CA ASP A 293 -0.40 -2.52 15.19
C ASP A 293 -1.60 -3.39 14.83
N SER A 294 -1.47 -4.25 13.82
CA SER A 294 -2.62 -4.92 13.22
C SER A 294 -2.52 -6.44 13.19
N PHE A 295 -1.31 -6.98 13.11
CA PHE A 295 -1.07 -8.43 12.99
C PHE A 295 0.00 -8.93 13.97
N PRO A 296 -0.12 -8.65 15.28
CA PRO A 296 0.89 -9.10 16.27
C PRO A 296 1.07 -10.62 16.29
N SER A 297 0.08 -11.40 15.84
CA SER A 297 0.21 -12.85 15.69
C SER A 297 1.21 -13.26 14.60
N LEU A 298 1.54 -12.36 13.66
CA LEU A 298 2.52 -12.59 12.58
C LEU A 298 3.91 -12.02 12.89
N ALA A 299 4.17 -11.54 14.11
CA ALA A 299 5.47 -10.98 14.47
C ALA A 299 6.63 -11.95 14.19
N GLY A 300 6.44 -13.25 14.36
CA GLY A 300 7.44 -14.28 14.03
C GLY A 300 7.62 -14.54 12.53
N ASN A 301 6.69 -14.09 11.70
CA ASN A 301 6.73 -14.21 10.24
C ASN A 301 7.25 -12.93 9.59
N PHE A 302 7.62 -11.92 10.37
CA PHE A 302 8.13 -10.66 9.87
C PHE A 302 9.59 -10.48 10.30
N LEU A 303 10.48 -10.40 9.32
CA LEU A 303 11.91 -10.39 9.53
C LEU A 303 12.53 -9.11 8.91
N THR A 304 13.57 -8.60 9.51
CA THR A 304 14.44 -7.63 8.82
C THR A 304 15.24 -8.35 7.73
N ILE A 305 15.79 -7.59 6.77
CA ILE A 305 16.73 -8.13 5.78
C ILE A 305 17.86 -8.90 6.47
N ARG A 306 18.43 -8.33 7.55
CA ARG A 306 19.50 -8.97 8.32
C ARG A 306 19.04 -10.30 8.93
N GLN A 307 17.90 -10.30 9.60
CA GLN A 307 17.35 -11.53 10.18
C GLN A 307 17.07 -12.60 9.12
N PHE A 308 16.65 -12.20 7.91
CA PHE A 308 16.37 -13.13 6.83
C PHE A 308 17.59 -13.99 6.45
N TYR A 309 18.78 -13.38 6.34
CA TYR A 309 19.99 -14.15 6.02
C TYR A 309 20.70 -14.73 7.24
N GLU A 310 20.71 -14.05 8.40
CA GLU A 310 21.35 -14.55 9.61
C GLU A 310 20.63 -15.76 10.23
N GLN A 311 19.29 -15.82 10.11
CA GLN A 311 18.48 -16.94 10.59
C GLN A 311 18.32 -18.04 9.53
N ASP A 312 19.03 -17.97 8.41
CA ASP A 312 18.97 -18.91 7.29
C ASP A 312 17.51 -19.25 6.89
N MET A 313 16.77 -18.20 6.51
CA MET A 313 15.33 -18.33 6.22
C MET A 313 15.04 -19.33 5.11
N VAL A 314 15.96 -19.51 4.13
CA VAL A 314 15.80 -20.51 3.07
C VAL A 314 15.81 -21.92 3.65
N SER A 315 16.72 -22.24 4.56
CA SER A 315 16.71 -23.56 5.23
C SER A 315 15.47 -23.78 6.06
N ARG A 316 14.96 -22.74 6.74
CA ARG A 316 13.68 -22.81 7.46
C ARG A 316 12.53 -23.11 6.51
N LEU A 317 12.44 -22.42 5.40
CA LEU A 317 11.41 -22.66 4.36
C LEU A 317 11.50 -24.06 3.78
N LEU A 318 12.68 -24.69 3.72
CA LEU A 318 12.87 -26.04 3.23
C LEU A 318 12.48 -27.11 4.25
N THR A 319 12.65 -26.86 5.54
CA THR A 319 12.55 -27.88 6.60
C THR A 319 11.32 -27.74 7.50
N GLU A 320 10.84 -26.52 7.72
CA GLU A 320 9.70 -26.29 8.59
C GLU A 320 8.37 -26.64 7.88
N PRO A 321 7.31 -27.01 8.62
CA PRO A 321 5.98 -27.15 8.05
C PRO A 321 5.52 -25.86 7.37
N LEU A 322 4.66 -25.97 6.34
CA LEU A 322 4.04 -24.80 5.75
C LEU A 322 3.27 -24.02 6.82
N PRO A 323 3.47 -22.69 6.90
CA PRO A 323 2.68 -21.89 7.82
C PRO A 323 1.23 -21.89 7.39
N THR A 324 0.34 -21.78 8.37
CA THR A 324 -1.09 -21.58 8.13
C THR A 324 -1.53 -20.29 8.79
N LEU A 325 -2.58 -19.67 8.28
CA LEU A 325 -3.19 -18.53 8.95
C LEU A 325 -3.94 -19.00 10.20
N ALA A 326 -3.40 -18.68 11.36
CA ALA A 326 -4.03 -19.01 12.62
C ALA A 326 -5.39 -18.29 12.75
N PRO A 327 -6.37 -18.86 13.50
CA PRO A 327 -7.64 -18.18 13.76
C PRO A 327 -7.49 -16.77 14.32
N LYS A 328 -6.47 -16.53 15.13
CA LYS A 328 -6.12 -15.20 15.67
C LYS A 328 -5.75 -14.22 14.56
N THR A 329 -4.94 -14.64 13.57
CA THR A 329 -4.55 -13.81 12.43
C THR A 329 -5.76 -13.45 11.58
N LEU A 330 -6.70 -14.38 11.38
CA LEU A 330 -7.94 -14.08 10.66
C LEU A 330 -8.82 -13.08 11.41
N GLN A 331 -8.89 -13.16 12.74
CA GLN A 331 -9.58 -12.15 13.56
C GLN A 331 -8.92 -10.78 13.48
N GLU A 332 -7.58 -10.71 13.43
CA GLU A 332 -6.83 -9.49 13.22
C GLU A 332 -7.10 -8.89 11.83
N LEU A 333 -7.20 -9.73 10.79
CA LEU A 333 -7.61 -9.31 9.45
C LEU A 333 -9.03 -8.74 9.44
N ASP A 334 -10.00 -9.42 10.04
CA ASP A 334 -11.38 -8.94 10.14
C ASP A 334 -11.45 -7.59 10.88
N LYS A 335 -10.61 -7.38 11.89
CA LYS A 335 -10.47 -6.10 12.57
C LYS A 335 -9.91 -5.02 11.63
N CYS A 336 -8.92 -5.35 10.80
CA CYS A 336 -8.39 -4.41 9.80
C CYS A 336 -9.47 -3.99 8.80
N VAL A 337 -10.26 -4.93 8.29
CA VAL A 337 -11.40 -4.65 7.40
C VAL A 337 -12.38 -3.69 8.07
N LYS A 338 -12.80 -3.98 9.32
CA LYS A 338 -13.71 -3.11 10.09
C LYS A 338 -13.14 -1.71 10.27
N LEU A 339 -11.85 -1.58 10.57
CA LEU A 339 -11.21 -0.28 10.74
C LEU A 339 -11.02 0.46 9.41
N ALA A 340 -10.81 -0.27 8.29
CA ALA A 340 -10.76 0.34 6.97
C ALA A 340 -12.11 1.00 6.59
N TYR A 341 -13.24 0.44 7.02
CA TYR A 341 -14.55 1.06 6.89
C TYR A 341 -14.70 2.39 7.64
N ASN A 342 -13.79 2.76 8.57
CA ASN A 342 -13.80 4.10 9.16
C ASN A 342 -13.65 5.22 8.12
N ASN A 343 -13.11 4.91 6.93
CA ASN A 343 -13.07 5.86 5.80
C ASN A 343 -14.48 6.36 5.40
N THR A 344 -15.56 5.63 5.74
CA THR A 344 -16.95 6.09 5.54
C THR A 344 -17.27 7.38 6.31
N LYS A 345 -16.52 7.71 7.35
CA LYS A 345 -16.67 8.99 8.05
C LYS A 345 -16.31 10.16 7.13
N ILE A 346 -15.32 9.98 6.25
CA ILE A 346 -14.95 11.00 5.25
C ILE A 346 -16.05 11.11 4.18
N THR A 347 -16.55 9.99 3.65
CA THR A 347 -17.62 10.03 2.64
C THR A 347 -18.93 10.61 3.18
N LYS A 348 -19.21 10.44 4.48
CA LYS A 348 -20.32 11.14 5.15
C LYS A 348 -20.12 12.66 5.19
N ILE A 349 -18.90 13.13 5.44
CA ILE A 349 -18.59 14.56 5.39
C ILE A 349 -18.77 15.06 3.96
N ILE A 350 -18.25 14.35 2.96
CA ILE A 350 -18.44 14.66 1.54
C ILE A 350 -19.93 14.80 1.19
N ASN A 351 -20.74 13.79 1.52
CA ASN A 351 -22.17 13.80 1.22
C ASN A 351 -22.91 14.98 1.92
N ASN A 352 -22.54 15.29 3.17
CA ASN A 352 -23.10 16.44 3.88
C ASN A 352 -22.73 17.78 3.24
N ASP A 353 -21.49 17.92 2.76
CA ASP A 353 -21.03 19.13 2.07
C ASP A 353 -21.74 19.31 0.73
N ILE A 354 -21.98 18.22 -0.01
CA ILE A 354 -22.77 18.23 -1.25
C ILE A 354 -24.20 18.70 -0.94
N ALA A 355 -24.85 18.11 0.06
CA ALA A 355 -26.22 18.47 0.44
C ALA A 355 -26.33 19.95 0.83
N ARG A 356 -25.38 20.48 1.60
CA ARG A 356 -25.35 21.90 1.99
C ARG A 356 -25.17 22.84 0.78
N ARG A 357 -24.39 22.44 -0.21
CA ARG A 357 -24.20 23.24 -1.45
C ARG A 357 -25.47 23.25 -2.28
N ALA A 358 -26.11 22.09 -2.43
CA ALA A 358 -27.39 21.99 -3.17
C ALA A 358 -28.49 22.89 -2.54
N LEU A 359 -28.57 22.97 -1.22
CA LEU A 359 -29.54 23.85 -0.53
C LEU A 359 -29.28 25.34 -0.79
N ARG A 360 -28.02 25.79 -0.87
CA ARG A 360 -27.68 27.19 -1.16
C ARG A 360 -28.06 27.60 -2.59
N TYR A 361 -28.00 26.68 -3.58
CA TYR A 361 -28.44 26.95 -4.96
C TYR A 361 -29.96 27.02 -5.13
N VAL A 362 -30.73 26.64 -4.13
CA VAL A 362 -32.22 26.72 -4.17
C VAL A 362 -32.69 28.02 -3.49
N GLU A 363 -31.86 28.66 -2.64
CA GLU A 363 -32.17 29.89 -1.91
C GLU A 363 -31.73 31.18 -2.65
N ASP A 364 -30.83 31.06 -3.66
CA ASP A 364 -30.42 32.11 -4.60
C ASP A 364 -31.24 32.05 -5.90
#